data_8def4815640d09919cb8a25dc6949d89
#
_entry.id   8def4815640d09919cb8a25dc6949d89
#
_cell.length_a   1.000
_cell.length_b   1.000
_cell.length_c   1.000
_cell.angle_alpha   90.00
_cell.angle_beta   90.00
_cell.angle_gamma   90.00
#
_symmetry.space_group_name_H-M   'P 1'
#
loop_
_entity.id
_entity.type
_entity.pdbx_description
1 polymer ?
#
loop_
_entity_poly.entity_id
_entity_poly.type
_entity_poly.pdbx_seq_one_letter_code
_entity_poly.pdbx_strand_id
1 'polypeptide(L)'
;FDDENIYVDGKKIRVFHDRDASKLPWSEEGVEIVMECTGKYRDAEEAKVHLEQPTVKKVLISAPGKNEDLTMVMGVNQDMYDPAKHHIISNASCTTNCLAPFAKVLCDEFGIKRGMMTTIHSYTNDQKILDARHKDPRRARAAAMSIIPTTTGAAKAVAKVLPQLKGKLDGF
;
A
#
# COMPACT_ATOMS: atom_id res chain seq x y z
N PHE A 1 4.34 -24.79 -13.08
CA PHE A 1 4.14 -23.63 -13.95
C PHE A 1 4.58 -23.94 -15.37
N ASP A 2 4.05 -23.22 -16.32
CA ASP A 2 4.50 -23.16 -17.70
C ASP A 2 4.66 -21.67 -18.11
N ASP A 3 4.91 -21.41 -19.40
CA ASP A 3 5.17 -20.04 -19.87
C ASP A 3 3.96 -19.10 -19.77
N GLU A 4 2.75 -19.64 -19.69
CA GLU A 4 1.51 -18.85 -19.66
C GLU A 4 0.75 -19.00 -18.35
N ASN A 5 1.11 -19.95 -17.48
CA ASN A 5 0.29 -20.29 -16.31
C ASN A 5 1.10 -20.66 -15.07
N ILE A 6 0.52 -20.29 -13.92
CA ILE A 6 0.92 -20.79 -12.60
C ILE A 6 -0.21 -21.69 -12.09
N TYR A 7 0.13 -22.77 -11.36
CA TYR A 7 -0.84 -23.68 -10.75
C TYR A 7 -0.69 -23.64 -9.24
N VAL A 8 -1.78 -23.32 -8.55
CA VAL A 8 -1.84 -23.30 -7.09
C VAL A 8 -2.99 -24.18 -6.63
N ASP A 9 -2.71 -25.22 -5.84
CA ASP A 9 -3.70 -26.20 -5.38
C ASP A 9 -4.60 -26.75 -6.51
N GLY A 10 -3.97 -27.04 -7.65
CA GLY A 10 -4.67 -27.55 -8.86
C GLY A 10 -5.45 -26.48 -9.64
N LYS A 11 -5.52 -25.25 -9.17
CA LYS A 11 -6.16 -24.13 -9.88
C LYS A 11 -5.16 -23.48 -10.83
N LYS A 12 -5.58 -23.32 -12.08
CA LYS A 12 -4.84 -22.63 -13.12
C LYS A 12 -5.01 -21.13 -12.99
N ILE A 13 -3.89 -20.40 -12.98
CA ILE A 13 -3.83 -18.93 -12.96
C ILE A 13 -3.06 -18.49 -14.20
N ARG A 14 -3.68 -17.70 -15.05
CA ARG A 14 -3.03 -17.15 -16.25
C ARG A 14 -2.01 -16.09 -15.87
N VAL A 15 -0.90 -16.06 -16.61
CA VAL A 15 0.19 -15.09 -16.45
C VAL A 15 0.36 -14.29 -17.74
N PHE A 16 0.43 -12.98 -17.61
CA PHE A 16 0.66 -12.06 -18.71
C PHE A 16 1.97 -11.32 -18.51
N HIS A 17 2.73 -11.06 -19.57
CA HIS A 17 4.08 -10.49 -19.53
C HIS A 17 4.15 -9.13 -20.21
N ASP A 18 3.19 -8.23 -19.93
CA ASP A 18 3.25 -6.87 -20.44
C ASP A 18 3.48 -5.85 -19.31
N ARG A 19 4.38 -4.89 -19.57
CA ARG A 19 4.67 -3.80 -18.62
C ARG A 19 3.69 -2.63 -18.74
N ASP A 20 2.95 -2.59 -19.82
CA ASP A 20 1.95 -1.57 -20.11
C ASP A 20 0.58 -2.10 -19.65
N ALA A 21 0.07 -1.55 -18.57
CA ALA A 21 -1.19 -1.99 -17.97
C ALA A 21 -2.39 -1.83 -18.92
N SER A 22 -2.32 -0.92 -19.90
CA SER A 22 -3.39 -0.72 -20.89
C SER A 22 -3.55 -1.91 -21.83
N LYS A 23 -2.52 -2.74 -21.98
CA LYS A 23 -2.48 -3.91 -22.86
C LYS A 23 -2.84 -5.22 -22.16
N LEU A 24 -3.01 -5.19 -20.84
CA LEU A 24 -3.40 -6.38 -20.10
C LEU A 24 -4.87 -6.71 -20.39
N PRO A 25 -5.21 -7.98 -20.67
CA PRO A 25 -6.53 -8.35 -21.19
C PRO A 25 -7.57 -8.55 -20.07
N TRP A 26 -7.71 -7.57 -19.16
CA TRP A 26 -8.61 -7.69 -18.01
C TRP A 26 -10.05 -7.99 -18.40
N SER A 27 -10.55 -7.36 -19.46
CA SER A 27 -11.93 -7.57 -19.91
C SER A 27 -12.14 -8.96 -20.53
N GLU A 28 -11.16 -9.49 -21.25
CA GLU A 28 -11.22 -10.82 -21.85
C GLU A 28 -11.23 -11.91 -20.77
N GLU A 29 -10.53 -11.66 -19.66
CA GLU A 29 -10.47 -12.55 -18.49
C GLU A 29 -11.63 -12.30 -17.50
N GLY A 30 -12.52 -11.36 -17.76
CA GLY A 30 -13.63 -11.04 -16.88
C GLY A 30 -13.22 -10.46 -15.52
N VAL A 31 -12.06 -9.81 -15.45
CA VAL A 31 -11.52 -9.25 -14.21
C VAL A 31 -12.34 -8.04 -13.79
N GLU A 32 -12.85 -8.06 -12.57
CA GLU A 32 -13.61 -6.94 -11.98
C GLU A 32 -12.78 -6.12 -10.98
N ILE A 33 -11.78 -6.73 -10.36
CA ILE A 33 -10.94 -6.09 -9.35
C ILE A 33 -9.47 -6.31 -9.70
N VAL A 34 -8.70 -5.24 -9.80
CA VAL A 34 -7.25 -5.30 -10.01
C VAL A 34 -6.53 -4.97 -8.71
N MET A 35 -5.61 -5.83 -8.30
CA MET A 35 -4.68 -5.56 -7.20
C MET A 35 -3.36 -5.03 -7.77
N GLU A 36 -3.12 -3.73 -7.63
CA GLU A 36 -1.89 -3.07 -8.08
C GLU A 36 -0.78 -3.28 -7.05
N CYS A 37 0.11 -4.23 -7.33
CA CYS A 37 1.20 -4.62 -6.46
C CYS A 37 2.59 -4.33 -7.03
N THR A 38 2.68 -3.65 -8.18
CA THR A 38 3.96 -3.37 -8.84
C THR A 38 4.74 -2.22 -8.23
N GLY A 39 4.05 -1.34 -7.50
CA GLY A 39 4.60 -0.10 -6.97
C GLY A 39 4.79 1.00 -8.02
N LYS A 40 4.42 0.76 -9.28
CA LYS A 40 4.48 1.74 -10.38
C LYS A 40 3.27 2.67 -10.36
N TYR A 41 2.08 2.14 -10.32
CA TYR A 41 0.81 2.87 -10.40
C TYR A 41 0.27 3.22 -9.00
N ARG A 42 1.04 3.99 -8.23
CA ARG A 42 0.65 4.43 -6.87
C ARG A 42 -0.15 5.74 -6.85
N ASP A 43 -0.08 6.52 -7.91
CA ASP A 43 -0.95 7.68 -8.09
C ASP A 43 -2.25 7.21 -8.73
N ALA A 44 -3.40 7.62 -8.18
CA ALA A 44 -4.69 7.23 -8.72
C ALA A 44 -4.87 7.67 -10.19
N GLU A 45 -4.29 8.80 -10.58
CA GLU A 45 -4.35 9.26 -11.97
C GLU A 45 -3.65 8.29 -12.94
N GLU A 46 -2.59 7.63 -12.49
CA GLU A 46 -1.91 6.60 -13.26
C GLU A 46 -2.64 5.25 -13.17
N ALA A 47 -3.18 4.91 -11.98
CA ALA A 47 -3.89 3.66 -11.75
C ALA A 47 -5.24 3.58 -12.51
N LYS A 48 -5.81 4.71 -12.93
CA LYS A 48 -7.02 4.78 -13.76
C LYS A 48 -6.92 3.97 -15.05
N VAL A 49 -5.71 3.71 -15.57
CA VAL A 49 -5.50 2.88 -16.76
C VAL A 49 -6.16 1.51 -16.65
N HIS A 50 -6.23 0.94 -15.44
CA HIS A 50 -6.91 -0.33 -15.22
C HIS A 50 -8.44 -0.22 -15.33
N LEU A 51 -9.02 0.94 -14.96
CA LEU A 51 -10.46 1.21 -15.02
C LEU A 51 -10.94 1.55 -16.45
N GLU A 52 -10.04 1.77 -17.40
CA GLU A 52 -10.39 1.99 -18.80
C GLU A 52 -10.98 0.74 -19.44
N GLN A 53 -10.76 -0.43 -18.84
CA GLN A 53 -11.34 -1.68 -19.30
C GLN A 53 -12.73 -1.92 -18.70
N PRO A 54 -13.75 -2.20 -19.52
CA PRO A 54 -15.17 -2.17 -19.11
C PRO A 54 -15.55 -3.09 -17.95
N THR A 55 -14.84 -4.20 -17.76
CA THR A 55 -15.13 -5.15 -16.68
C THR A 55 -14.55 -4.72 -15.34
N VAL A 56 -13.47 -3.91 -15.34
CA VAL A 56 -12.77 -3.52 -14.12
C VAL A 56 -13.56 -2.44 -13.39
N LYS A 57 -13.97 -2.74 -12.16
CA LYS A 57 -14.77 -1.86 -11.30
C LYS A 57 -13.93 -1.18 -10.21
N LYS A 58 -12.87 -1.86 -9.76
CA LYS A 58 -12.04 -1.44 -8.62
C LYS A 58 -10.57 -1.70 -8.85
N VAL A 59 -9.75 -0.79 -8.33
CA VAL A 59 -8.30 -0.96 -8.22
C VAL A 59 -7.88 -0.84 -6.76
N LEU A 60 -7.19 -1.85 -6.24
CA LEU A 60 -6.63 -1.87 -4.89
C LEU A 60 -5.12 -1.67 -4.98
N ILE A 61 -4.62 -0.53 -4.53
CA ILE A 61 -3.18 -0.23 -4.50
C ILE A 61 -2.60 -0.82 -3.20
N SER A 62 -1.68 -1.78 -3.30
CA SER A 62 -1.05 -2.46 -2.15
C SER A 62 0.03 -1.63 -1.43
N ALA A 63 0.02 -0.32 -1.61
CA ALA A 63 1.00 0.63 -1.09
C ALA A 63 0.32 1.95 -0.72
N PRO A 64 1.02 2.88 -0.03
CA PRO A 64 0.51 4.23 0.15
C PRO A 64 0.20 4.88 -1.20
N GLY A 65 -1.06 5.22 -1.39
CA GLY A 65 -1.55 5.88 -2.59
C GLY A 65 -1.38 7.40 -2.54
N LYS A 66 -1.57 8.01 -3.71
CA LYS A 66 -1.69 9.44 -3.90
C LYS A 66 -2.92 9.71 -4.77
N ASN A 67 -3.71 10.71 -4.39
CA ASN A 67 -4.98 11.07 -5.06
C ASN A 67 -6.03 9.93 -5.11
N GLU A 68 -5.86 8.89 -4.29
CA GLU A 68 -6.80 7.79 -4.17
C GLU A 68 -8.14 8.23 -3.57
N ASP A 69 -9.23 7.53 -3.93
CA ASP A 69 -10.56 7.82 -3.41
C ASP A 69 -10.67 7.53 -1.91
N LEU A 70 -9.97 6.50 -1.44
CA LEU A 70 -9.95 6.11 -0.04
C LEU A 70 -8.61 5.43 0.30
N THR A 71 -7.99 5.84 1.41
CA THR A 71 -7.00 5.01 2.11
C THR A 71 -7.75 4.19 3.16
N MET A 72 -7.61 2.86 3.12
CA MET A 72 -8.34 1.96 4.00
C MET A 72 -7.41 1.04 4.77
N VAL A 73 -7.69 0.87 6.07
CA VAL A 73 -7.08 -0.13 6.95
C VAL A 73 -8.21 -0.93 7.58
N MET A 74 -8.20 -2.25 7.36
CA MET A 74 -9.21 -3.15 7.93
C MET A 74 -9.18 -3.13 9.45
N GLY A 75 -10.36 -3.15 10.08
CA GLY A 75 -10.51 -3.00 11.53
C GLY A 75 -10.44 -1.54 12.02
N VAL A 76 -10.17 -0.59 11.13
CA VAL A 76 -10.01 0.84 11.49
C VAL A 76 -11.07 1.71 10.85
N ASN A 77 -11.16 1.72 9.52
CA ASN A 77 -12.04 2.64 8.78
C ASN A 77 -12.72 2.01 7.56
N GLN A 78 -12.88 0.68 7.52
CA GLN A 78 -13.60 0.01 6.41
C GLN A 78 -15.03 0.51 6.23
N ASP A 79 -15.65 1.00 7.30
CA ASP A 79 -17.02 1.53 7.27
C ASP A 79 -17.14 2.85 6.47
N MET A 80 -15.99 3.48 6.15
CA MET A 80 -15.94 4.63 5.24
C MET A 80 -16.06 4.25 3.76
N TYR A 81 -15.96 2.95 3.44
CA TYR A 81 -16.03 2.50 2.06
C TYR A 81 -17.44 2.62 1.49
N ASP A 82 -17.54 3.39 0.41
CA ASP A 82 -18.76 3.52 -0.41
C ASP A 82 -18.48 2.92 -1.80
N PRO A 83 -19.11 1.78 -2.14
CA PRO A 83 -18.85 1.11 -3.42
C PRO A 83 -19.24 1.95 -4.65
N ALA A 84 -20.11 2.93 -4.50
CA ALA A 84 -20.51 3.81 -5.58
C ALA A 84 -19.53 4.94 -5.86
N LYS A 85 -18.68 5.30 -4.89
CA LYS A 85 -17.75 6.44 -4.98
C LYS A 85 -16.29 6.05 -5.02
N HIS A 86 -15.91 4.96 -4.33
CA HIS A 86 -14.52 4.59 -4.16
C HIS A 86 -14.14 3.49 -5.15
N HIS A 87 -13.41 3.87 -6.18
CA HIS A 87 -12.96 2.98 -7.25
C HIS A 87 -11.47 2.66 -7.17
N ILE A 88 -10.65 3.61 -6.70
CA ILE A 88 -9.21 3.43 -6.48
C ILE A 88 -8.92 3.57 -4.98
N ILE A 89 -8.55 2.46 -4.37
CA ILE A 89 -8.40 2.35 -2.92
C ILE A 89 -6.96 2.00 -2.60
N SER A 90 -6.35 2.76 -1.68
CA SER A 90 -5.04 2.43 -1.13
C SER A 90 -5.17 1.60 0.14
N ASN A 91 -4.43 0.50 0.21
CA ASN A 91 -4.33 -0.31 1.41
C ASN A 91 -3.28 0.24 2.41
N ALA A 92 -2.89 1.49 2.28
CA ALA A 92 -1.89 2.17 3.10
C ALA A 92 -0.50 1.48 3.09
N SER A 93 0.36 1.78 4.07
CA SER A 93 1.66 1.14 4.25
C SER A 93 1.60 0.01 5.27
N CYS A 94 2.60 -0.86 5.24
CA CYS A 94 2.79 -1.89 6.27
C CYS A 94 2.84 -1.28 7.68
N THR A 95 3.59 -0.21 7.89
CA THR A 95 3.68 0.47 9.19
C THR A 95 2.36 1.14 9.57
N THR A 96 1.60 1.71 8.62
CA THR A 96 0.26 2.26 8.90
C THR A 96 -0.72 1.14 9.30
N ASN A 97 -0.68 -0.01 8.62
CA ASN A 97 -1.50 -1.17 8.99
C ASN A 97 -1.13 -1.76 10.36
N CYS A 98 0.13 -1.64 10.76
CA CYS A 98 0.56 -2.00 12.11
C CYS A 98 0.05 -0.99 13.15
N LEU A 99 0.29 0.31 12.93
CA LEU A 99 0.05 1.35 13.91
C LEU A 99 -1.44 1.68 14.09
N ALA A 100 -2.20 1.77 13.00
CA ALA A 100 -3.57 2.30 13.06
C ALA A 100 -4.53 1.46 13.92
N PRO A 101 -4.54 0.11 13.89
CA PRO A 101 -5.43 -0.69 14.72
C PRO A 101 -5.22 -0.46 16.23
N PHE A 102 -3.98 -0.54 16.71
CA PHE A 102 -3.75 -0.33 18.13
C PHE A 102 -3.86 1.14 18.55
N ALA A 103 -3.51 2.09 17.67
CA ALA A 103 -3.76 3.51 17.92
C ALA A 103 -5.26 3.82 18.01
N LYS A 104 -6.09 3.11 17.22
CA LYS A 104 -7.55 3.21 17.34
C LYS A 104 -8.02 2.77 18.71
N VAL A 105 -7.63 1.58 19.17
CA VAL A 105 -8.01 1.06 20.49
C VAL A 105 -7.59 2.01 21.59
N LEU A 106 -6.33 2.47 21.60
CA LEU A 106 -5.84 3.41 22.59
C LEU A 106 -6.59 4.75 22.56
N CYS A 107 -6.94 5.21 21.36
CA CYS A 107 -7.67 6.45 21.21
C CYS A 107 -9.11 6.34 21.69
N ASP A 108 -9.78 5.22 21.38
CA ASP A 108 -11.19 5.00 21.73
C ASP A 108 -11.36 4.77 23.25
N GLU A 109 -10.44 4.02 23.89
CA GLU A 109 -10.55 3.69 25.31
C GLU A 109 -9.99 4.77 26.27
N PHE A 110 -8.89 5.42 25.89
CA PHE A 110 -8.16 6.33 26.79
C PHE A 110 -8.03 7.74 26.23
N GLY A 111 -8.25 7.93 24.93
CA GLY A 111 -7.88 9.14 24.23
C GLY A 111 -6.36 9.26 24.03
N ILE A 112 -5.95 9.90 22.94
CA ILE A 112 -4.54 10.22 22.66
C ILE A 112 -4.37 11.73 22.61
N LYS A 113 -3.57 12.27 23.53
CA LYS A 113 -3.18 13.68 23.53
C LYS A 113 -1.99 13.94 22.60
N ARG A 114 -0.94 13.15 22.74
CA ARG A 114 0.25 13.11 21.87
C ARG A 114 0.88 11.72 21.92
N GLY A 115 1.59 11.36 20.85
CA GLY A 115 2.35 10.11 20.81
C GLY A 115 3.56 10.21 19.89
N MET A 116 4.60 9.46 20.26
CA MET A 116 5.79 9.24 19.45
C MET A 116 5.87 7.76 19.12
N MET A 117 6.02 7.44 17.85
CA MET A 117 6.17 6.07 17.36
C MET A 117 7.61 5.83 16.92
N THR A 118 8.19 4.74 17.40
CA THR A 118 9.42 4.19 16.82
C THR A 118 9.08 2.86 16.14
N THR A 119 9.41 2.73 14.86
CA THR A 119 9.23 1.47 14.14
C THR A 119 10.57 0.78 13.96
N ILE A 120 10.63 -0.50 14.36
CA ILE A 120 11.76 -1.39 14.07
C ILE A 120 11.29 -2.32 12.96
N HIS A 121 11.81 -2.10 11.75
CA HIS A 121 11.28 -2.70 10.54
C HIS A 121 12.34 -3.56 9.83
N SER A 122 11.93 -4.67 9.28
CA SER A 122 12.76 -5.44 8.35
C SER A 122 13.15 -4.56 7.16
N TYR A 123 14.34 -4.76 6.60
CA TYR A 123 14.69 -4.11 5.35
C TYR A 123 13.84 -4.63 4.19
N THR A 124 13.63 -3.79 3.20
CA THR A 124 12.80 -4.06 2.02
C THR A 124 13.60 -3.76 0.75
N ASN A 125 13.00 -3.95 -0.42
CA ASN A 125 13.63 -3.62 -1.71
C ASN A 125 14.00 -2.13 -1.88
N ASP A 126 13.50 -1.24 -1.02
CA ASP A 126 13.96 0.16 -0.97
C ASP A 126 15.44 0.24 -0.52
N GLN A 127 15.89 -0.71 0.30
CA GLN A 127 17.27 -0.86 0.73
C GLN A 127 17.97 -1.90 -0.15
N LYS A 128 19.12 -1.52 -0.72
CA LYS A 128 19.87 -2.43 -1.60
C LYS A 128 20.65 -3.47 -0.77
N ILE A 129 20.84 -4.65 -1.34
CA ILE A 129 21.62 -5.73 -0.69
C ILE A 129 23.07 -5.30 -0.48
N LEU A 130 23.68 -4.69 -1.50
CA LEU A 130 25.02 -4.11 -1.43
C LEU A 130 24.94 -2.58 -1.32
N ASP A 131 26.06 -1.93 -0.96
CA ASP A 131 26.20 -0.49 -0.99
C ASP A 131 25.82 0.02 -2.38
N ALA A 132 24.84 0.93 -2.44
CA ALA A 132 24.38 1.50 -3.70
C ALA A 132 23.81 2.91 -3.48
N ARG A 133 23.67 3.67 -4.56
CA ARG A 133 23.07 5.00 -4.49
C ARG A 133 21.61 4.94 -4.02
N HIS A 134 21.26 5.83 -3.10
CA HIS A 134 19.90 6.04 -2.61
C HIS A 134 19.71 7.54 -2.35
N LYS A 135 18.47 8.05 -2.51
CA LYS A 135 18.12 9.46 -2.22
C LYS A 135 18.32 9.83 -0.75
N ASP A 136 18.13 8.89 0.17
CA ASP A 136 18.52 9.01 1.58
C ASP A 136 19.87 8.32 1.77
N PRO A 137 20.97 9.05 2.09
CA PRO A 137 22.30 8.48 2.24
C PRO A 137 22.37 7.40 3.32
N ARG A 138 21.50 7.44 4.33
CA ARG A 138 21.46 6.41 5.39
C ARG A 138 21.03 5.06 4.84
N ARG A 139 20.19 5.05 3.79
CA ARG A 139 19.72 3.84 3.08
C ARG A 139 20.65 3.41 1.94
N ALA A 140 21.74 4.13 1.72
CA ALA A 140 22.73 3.81 0.68
C ALA A 140 23.71 2.72 1.08
N ARG A 141 23.60 2.17 2.29
CA ARG A 141 24.45 1.08 2.82
C ARG A 141 23.74 -0.25 2.65
N ALA A 142 24.55 -1.33 2.61
CA ALA A 142 24.07 -2.70 2.51
C ALA A 142 23.02 -3.02 3.59
N ALA A 143 21.85 -3.49 3.17
CA ALA A 143 20.66 -3.62 4.01
C ALA A 143 20.86 -4.51 5.24
N ALA A 144 21.62 -5.62 5.10
CA ALA A 144 21.78 -6.65 6.13
C ALA A 144 22.88 -6.34 7.16
N MET A 145 23.65 -5.25 7.00
CA MET A 145 24.84 -4.99 7.81
C MET A 145 24.51 -4.39 9.18
N SER A 146 23.57 -3.47 9.26
CA SER A 146 23.19 -2.85 10.53
C SER A 146 21.82 -2.19 10.45
N ILE A 147 21.25 -1.89 11.61
CA ILE A 147 20.02 -1.09 11.71
C ILE A 147 20.31 0.32 11.19
N ILE A 148 19.51 0.78 10.24
CA ILE A 148 19.63 2.11 9.63
C ILE A 148 18.58 3.03 10.24
N PRO A 149 18.97 4.07 11.02
CA PRO A 149 18.02 5.07 11.49
C PRO A 149 17.57 5.94 10.30
N THR A 150 16.26 5.99 10.08
CA THR A 150 15.69 6.73 8.93
C THR A 150 14.30 7.25 9.28
N THR A 151 13.65 7.90 8.34
CA THR A 151 12.33 8.48 8.55
C THR A 151 11.22 7.54 8.08
N THR A 152 10.03 7.70 8.68
CA THR A 152 8.80 7.09 8.20
C THR A 152 7.69 8.13 8.08
N GLY A 153 6.85 7.99 7.06
CA GLY A 153 5.63 8.80 6.91
C GLY A 153 4.41 8.19 7.63
N ALA A 154 4.55 7.03 8.25
CA ALA A 154 3.40 6.26 8.75
C ALA A 154 2.65 6.96 9.88
N ALA A 155 3.34 7.60 10.83
CA ALA A 155 2.68 8.33 11.91
C ALA A 155 1.76 9.45 11.39
N LYS A 156 2.18 10.15 10.33
CA LYS A 156 1.36 11.16 9.65
C LYS A 156 0.25 10.54 8.79
N ALA A 157 0.55 9.40 8.17
CA ALA A 157 -0.39 8.67 7.32
C ALA A 157 -1.57 8.07 8.11
N VAL A 158 -1.38 7.74 9.40
CA VAL A 158 -2.48 7.30 10.29
C VAL A 158 -3.62 8.32 10.34
N ALA A 159 -3.34 9.61 10.21
CA ALA A 159 -4.38 10.64 10.16
C ALA A 159 -5.33 10.54 8.95
N LYS A 160 -4.96 9.80 7.88
CA LYS A 160 -5.87 9.52 6.76
C LYS A 160 -6.98 8.54 7.17
N VAL A 161 -6.67 7.58 8.04
CA VAL A 161 -7.60 6.53 8.48
C VAL A 161 -8.19 6.79 9.87
N LEU A 162 -7.54 7.62 10.68
CA LEU A 162 -8.00 8.09 11.99
C LEU A 162 -7.87 9.62 12.07
N PRO A 163 -8.79 10.38 11.48
CA PRO A 163 -8.69 11.85 11.39
C PRO A 163 -8.55 12.56 12.75
N GLN A 164 -9.10 11.97 13.82
CA GLN A 164 -9.00 12.50 15.19
C GLN A 164 -7.56 12.50 15.74
N LEU A 165 -6.63 11.77 15.10
CA LEU A 165 -5.21 11.73 15.47
C LEU A 165 -4.33 12.68 14.65
N LYS A 166 -4.93 13.51 13.79
CA LYS A 166 -4.19 14.47 12.98
C LYS A 166 -3.38 15.42 13.85
N GLY A 167 -2.06 15.46 13.63
CA GLY A 167 -1.11 16.29 14.37
C GLY A 167 -0.78 15.82 15.78
N LYS A 168 -1.32 14.66 16.22
CA LYS A 168 -1.05 14.11 17.56
C LYS A 168 0.05 13.06 17.57
N LEU A 169 0.37 12.47 16.42
CA LEU A 169 1.38 11.43 16.29
C LEU A 169 2.53 11.89 15.40
N ASP A 170 3.75 11.58 15.80
CA ASP A 170 4.96 11.66 14.99
C ASP A 170 5.81 10.40 15.20
N GLY A 171 6.88 10.21 14.39
CA GLY A 171 7.66 8.99 14.50
C GLY A 171 8.79 8.85 13.48
N PHE A 172 9.62 7.84 13.70
CA PHE A 172 10.77 7.49 12.89
C PHE A 172 11.00 5.96 12.89
#